data_87574762cd9ccf045abc32e1d3713a6a
#
_entry.id   87574762cd9ccf045abc32e1d3713a6a
#
_cell.length_a   1.000
_cell.length_b   1.000
_cell.length_c   1.000
_cell.angle_alpha   90.00
_cell.angle_beta   90.00
_cell.angle_gamma   90.00
#
_symmetry.space_group_name_H-M   'P 1'
#
loop_
_entity.id
_entity.type
_entity.pdbx_description
1 polymer ?
#
loop_
_entity_poly.entity_id
_entity_poly.type
_entity_poly.pdbx_seq_one_letter_code
_entity_poly.pdbx_strand_id
1 'polypeptide(L)'
;LVSIPGGIIADKVLGQKKTVMLGAILLSIGHGILAVEAEWAFFTGLGFIILGVGALKPNISTMVGGLYKKGDIRRDKGFSIFYIGINLGSLLATSFIGLVVAKWGWHAGFGMAGIAMLLGLAVYITGQKHLTEVGNKPTLEEKSNSISIGALFSNIFKSPVHMAIMAVLLTLSILIGYYKEGVDHWGY
;
A
#
# COMPACT_ATOMS: atom_id res chain seq x y z
N LEU A 1 -8.68 3.71 -1.44
CA LEU A 1 -9.26 4.69 -0.49
C LEU A 1 -8.43 4.80 0.79
N VAL A 2 -7.95 3.69 1.39
CA VAL A 2 -7.18 3.70 2.68
C VAL A 2 -5.81 4.38 2.54
N SER A 3 -5.28 4.53 1.34
CA SER A 3 -4.01 5.26 1.10
C SER A 3 -4.11 6.75 1.40
N ILE A 4 -5.29 7.34 1.33
CA ILE A 4 -5.51 8.77 1.61
C ILE A 4 -5.28 9.09 3.09
N PRO A 5 -5.93 8.40 4.06
CA PRO A 5 -5.63 8.59 5.48
C PRO A 5 -4.15 8.35 5.82
N GLY A 6 -3.52 7.32 5.22
CA GLY A 6 -2.11 7.02 5.45
C GLY A 6 -1.17 8.14 5.01
N GLY A 7 -1.43 8.76 3.85
CA GLY A 7 -0.71 9.95 3.42
C GLY A 7 -0.89 11.14 4.36
N ILE A 8 -2.13 11.42 4.78
CA ILE A 8 -2.43 12.53 5.68
C ILE A 8 -1.76 12.38 7.04
N ILE A 9 -1.72 11.15 7.60
CA ILE A 9 -1.02 10.87 8.85
C ILE A 9 0.47 11.16 8.70
N ALA A 10 1.05 10.78 7.56
CA ALA A 10 2.45 11.06 7.27
C ALA A 10 2.72 12.57 7.14
N ASP A 11 1.88 13.28 6.39
CA ASP A 11 2.11 14.69 6.08
C ASP A 11 1.82 15.63 7.23
N LYS A 12 0.94 15.23 8.17
CA LYS A 12 0.50 16.11 9.27
C LYS A 12 1.05 15.74 10.66
N VAL A 13 1.36 14.46 10.88
CA VAL A 13 1.60 13.96 12.25
C VAL A 13 2.93 13.27 12.42
N LEU A 14 3.13 12.15 11.74
CA LEU A 14 4.23 11.22 12.03
C LEU A 14 5.47 11.43 11.16
N GLY A 15 5.30 11.97 9.95
CA GLY A 15 6.31 11.91 8.89
C GLY A 15 6.30 10.56 8.19
N GLN A 16 6.82 10.52 6.97
CA GLN A 16 6.77 9.34 6.10
C GLN A 16 7.52 8.14 6.68
N LYS A 17 8.70 8.36 7.28
CA LYS A 17 9.49 7.27 7.90
C LYS A 17 8.69 6.48 8.94
N LYS A 18 8.09 7.18 9.89
CA LYS A 18 7.33 6.55 10.97
C LYS A 18 6.05 5.92 10.46
N THR A 19 5.41 6.53 9.48
CA THR A 19 4.19 5.99 8.87
C THR A 19 4.47 4.72 8.07
N VAL A 20 5.59 4.65 7.34
CA VAL A 20 6.04 3.42 6.67
C VAL A 20 6.35 2.32 7.68
N MET A 21 7.05 2.65 8.76
CA MET A 21 7.35 1.69 9.83
C MET A 21 6.07 1.16 10.48
N LEU A 22 5.12 2.04 10.82
CA LEU A 22 3.81 1.66 11.35
C LEU A 22 3.07 0.74 10.39
N GLY A 23 3.06 1.07 9.09
CA GLY A 23 2.44 0.25 8.06
C GLY A 23 3.06 -1.15 7.97
N ALA A 24 4.39 -1.25 8.03
CA ALA A 24 5.09 -2.53 8.01
C ALA A 24 4.79 -3.38 9.26
N ILE A 25 4.69 -2.75 10.45
CA ILE A 25 4.30 -3.42 11.69
C ILE A 25 2.86 -3.96 11.58
N LEU A 26 1.92 -3.13 11.12
CA LEU A 26 0.52 -3.54 10.94
C LEU A 26 0.39 -4.71 9.94
N LEU A 27 1.16 -4.68 8.85
CA LEU A 27 1.21 -5.78 7.88
C LEU A 27 1.76 -7.06 8.51
N SER A 28 2.83 -6.97 9.29
CA SER A 28 3.42 -8.13 9.97
C SER A 28 2.44 -8.76 10.95
N ILE A 29 1.75 -7.94 11.74
CA ILE A 29 0.70 -8.38 12.67
C ILE A 29 -0.46 -9.02 11.89
N GLY A 30 -0.93 -8.37 10.83
CA GLY A 30 -2.04 -8.87 10.02
C GLY A 30 -1.77 -10.24 9.41
N HIS A 31 -0.58 -10.44 8.83
CA HIS A 31 -0.19 -11.76 8.30
C HIS A 31 0.00 -12.80 9.41
N GLY A 32 0.53 -12.39 10.56
CA GLY A 32 0.64 -13.28 11.73
C GLY A 32 -0.73 -13.74 12.25
N ILE A 33 -1.72 -12.85 12.29
CA ILE A 33 -3.10 -13.19 12.67
C ILE A 33 -3.74 -14.13 11.64
N LEU A 34 -3.53 -13.89 10.33
CA LEU A 34 -4.03 -14.77 9.26
C LEU A 34 -3.44 -16.19 9.29
N ALA A 35 -2.29 -16.37 9.95
CA ALA A 35 -1.72 -17.70 10.15
C ALA A 35 -2.50 -18.54 11.18
N VAL A 36 -3.39 -17.94 11.98
CA VAL A 36 -4.24 -18.63 12.95
C VAL A 36 -5.49 -19.16 12.24
N GLU A 37 -5.78 -20.45 12.42
CA GLU A 37 -6.93 -21.15 11.84
C GLU A 37 -8.23 -20.84 12.61
N ALA A 38 -8.68 -19.58 12.53
CA ALA A 38 -9.91 -19.14 13.14
C ALA A 38 -10.63 -18.11 12.26
N GLU A 39 -11.95 -18.18 12.20
CA GLU A 39 -12.74 -17.30 11.35
C GLU A 39 -12.59 -15.80 11.73
N TRP A 40 -12.57 -15.50 13.03
CA TRP A 40 -12.31 -14.13 13.51
C TRP A 40 -10.92 -13.62 13.14
N ALA A 41 -9.92 -14.51 13.07
CA ALA A 41 -8.56 -14.15 12.72
C ALA A 41 -8.46 -13.70 11.26
N PHE A 42 -9.24 -14.31 10.36
CA PHE A 42 -9.28 -13.91 8.95
C PHE A 42 -9.69 -12.45 8.78
N PHE A 43 -10.85 -12.06 9.32
CA PHE A 43 -11.34 -10.68 9.17
C PHE A 43 -10.47 -9.66 9.92
N THR A 44 -10.00 -10.02 11.11
CA THR A 44 -9.13 -9.15 11.90
C THR A 44 -7.78 -8.94 11.20
N GLY A 45 -7.15 -10.01 10.73
CA GLY A 45 -5.89 -9.95 9.99
C GLY A 45 -6.01 -9.14 8.71
N LEU A 46 -7.10 -9.31 7.95
CA LEU A 46 -7.39 -8.53 6.76
C LEU A 46 -7.53 -7.03 7.07
N GLY A 47 -8.19 -6.67 8.18
CA GLY A 47 -8.29 -5.29 8.65
C GLY A 47 -6.91 -4.67 8.91
N PHE A 48 -6.03 -5.38 9.60
CA PHE A 48 -4.65 -4.93 9.84
C PHE A 48 -3.86 -4.76 8.54
N ILE A 49 -4.02 -5.68 7.58
CA ILE A 49 -3.37 -5.59 6.26
C ILE A 49 -3.84 -4.37 5.50
N ILE A 50 -5.14 -4.11 5.45
CA ILE A 50 -5.72 -2.95 4.77
C ILE A 50 -5.14 -1.64 5.32
N LEU A 51 -5.11 -1.50 6.64
CA LEU A 51 -4.53 -0.33 7.32
C LEU A 51 -3.04 -0.21 7.05
N GLY A 52 -2.31 -1.33 7.13
CA GLY A 52 -0.87 -1.38 6.89
C GLY A 52 -0.48 -1.00 5.48
N VAL A 53 -1.17 -1.52 4.45
CA VAL A 53 -0.96 -1.15 3.04
C VAL A 53 -1.26 0.33 2.83
N GLY A 54 -2.35 0.83 3.42
CA GLY A 54 -2.73 2.24 3.34
C GLY A 54 -1.68 3.19 3.91
N ALA A 55 -1.02 2.79 4.99
CA ALA A 55 0.06 3.57 5.61
C ALA A 55 1.39 3.42 4.85
N LEU A 56 1.75 2.22 4.38
CA LEU A 56 3.06 1.94 3.80
C LEU A 56 3.17 2.41 2.35
N LYS A 57 2.25 1.98 1.49
CA LYS A 57 2.39 2.09 0.04
C LYS A 57 2.55 3.52 -0.49
N PRO A 58 1.72 4.51 -0.11
CA PRO A 58 1.86 5.89 -0.59
C PRO A 58 3.16 6.52 -0.08
N ASN A 59 3.52 6.28 1.16
CA ASN A 59 4.62 6.94 1.82
C ASN A 59 5.99 6.44 1.38
N ILE A 60 6.14 5.14 1.10
CA ILE A 60 7.41 4.61 0.63
C ILE A 60 7.75 5.14 -0.77
N SER A 61 6.76 5.26 -1.66
CA SER A 61 6.94 5.84 -2.99
C SER A 61 7.34 7.32 -2.92
N THR A 62 6.73 8.08 -2.01
CA THR A 62 7.07 9.49 -1.78
C THR A 62 8.49 9.63 -1.23
N MET A 63 8.91 8.75 -0.32
CA MET A 63 10.27 8.72 0.21
C MET A 63 11.30 8.45 -0.89
N VAL A 64 11.06 7.51 -1.80
CA VAL A 64 11.95 7.25 -2.95
C VAL A 64 12.10 8.51 -3.79
N GLY A 65 10.99 9.22 -4.07
CA GLY A 65 11.04 10.50 -4.77
C GLY A 65 11.81 11.60 -4.04
N GLY A 66 11.75 11.60 -2.71
CA GLY A 66 12.44 12.55 -1.83
C GLY A 66 13.95 12.37 -1.73
N LEU A 67 14.49 11.20 -2.12
CA LEU A 67 15.95 10.96 -2.18
C LEU A 67 16.65 11.79 -3.26
N TYR A 68 15.90 12.34 -4.20
CA TYR A 68 16.43 13.08 -5.34
C TYR A 68 15.93 14.52 -5.33
N LYS A 69 16.81 15.47 -5.64
CA LYS A 69 16.42 16.89 -5.82
C LYS A 69 15.53 17.04 -7.05
N LYS A 70 14.70 18.08 -7.06
CA LYS A 70 13.88 18.41 -8.24
C LYS A 70 14.80 18.64 -9.46
N GLY A 71 14.51 17.94 -10.58
CA GLY A 71 15.32 18.02 -11.81
C GLY A 71 16.53 17.09 -11.85
N ASP A 72 16.77 16.27 -10.83
CA ASP A 72 17.86 15.28 -10.86
C ASP A 72 17.51 14.13 -11.83
N ILE A 73 18.31 13.97 -12.87
CA ILE A 73 18.15 12.92 -13.89
C ILE A 73 18.23 11.49 -13.33
N ARG A 74 18.83 11.32 -12.14
CA ARG A 74 18.96 10.02 -11.48
C ARG A 74 17.64 9.57 -10.84
N ARG A 75 16.69 10.49 -10.67
CA ARG A 75 15.37 10.19 -10.06
C ARG A 75 14.64 9.09 -10.81
N ASP A 76 14.60 9.15 -12.14
CA ASP A 76 13.91 8.15 -12.97
C ASP A 76 14.59 6.78 -12.87
N LYS A 77 15.92 6.75 -12.81
CA LYS A 77 16.68 5.50 -12.57
C LYS A 77 16.37 4.93 -11.18
N GLY A 78 16.27 5.78 -10.16
CA GLY A 78 15.90 5.38 -8.81
C GLY A 78 14.51 4.74 -8.74
N PHE A 79 13.52 5.36 -9.39
CA PHE A 79 12.19 4.76 -9.50
C PHE A 79 12.19 3.46 -10.31
N SER A 80 12.98 3.37 -11.38
CA SER A 80 13.11 2.13 -12.16
C SER A 80 13.63 0.98 -11.30
N ILE A 81 14.68 1.21 -10.51
CA ILE A 81 15.22 0.21 -9.57
C ILE A 81 14.16 -0.18 -8.52
N PHE A 82 13.44 0.80 -7.98
CA PHE A 82 12.37 0.56 -7.01
C PHE A 82 11.26 -0.33 -7.60
N TYR A 83 10.81 -0.06 -8.83
CA TYR A 83 9.79 -0.88 -9.50
C TYR A 83 10.29 -2.27 -9.88
N ILE A 84 11.55 -2.41 -10.30
CA ILE A 84 12.18 -3.73 -10.51
C ILE A 84 12.15 -4.54 -9.21
N GLY A 85 12.50 -3.91 -8.08
CA GLY A 85 12.43 -4.54 -6.76
C GLY A 85 11.02 -5.03 -6.40
N ILE A 86 9.99 -4.21 -6.65
CA ILE A 86 8.59 -4.58 -6.41
C ILE A 86 8.20 -5.81 -7.28
N ASN A 87 8.52 -5.79 -8.57
CA ASN A 87 8.16 -6.87 -9.49
C ASN A 87 8.91 -8.16 -9.16
N LEU A 88 10.20 -8.07 -8.84
CA LEU A 88 10.99 -9.23 -8.41
C LEU A 88 10.45 -9.79 -7.10
N GLY A 89 10.12 -8.93 -6.13
CA GLY A 89 9.49 -9.35 -4.88
C GLY A 89 8.15 -10.05 -5.10
N SER A 90 7.33 -9.52 -6.01
CA SER A 90 6.04 -10.14 -6.38
C SER A 90 6.24 -11.53 -7.02
N LEU A 91 7.18 -11.67 -7.94
CA LEU A 91 7.51 -12.94 -8.58
C LEU A 91 7.98 -13.98 -7.55
N LEU A 92 8.91 -13.60 -6.67
CA LEU A 92 9.42 -14.46 -5.62
C LEU A 92 8.31 -14.85 -4.63
N ALA A 93 7.49 -13.88 -4.20
CA ALA A 93 6.39 -14.15 -3.29
C ALA A 93 5.38 -15.14 -3.90
N THR A 94 4.95 -14.92 -5.14
CA THR A 94 4.00 -15.81 -5.82
C THR A 94 4.57 -17.23 -5.94
N SER A 95 5.85 -17.37 -6.29
CA SER A 95 6.50 -18.68 -6.45
C SER A 95 6.68 -19.40 -5.10
N PHE A 96 7.31 -18.75 -4.12
CA PHE A 96 7.61 -19.36 -2.84
C PHE A 96 6.37 -19.60 -1.97
N ILE A 97 5.50 -18.60 -1.86
CA ILE A 97 4.29 -18.74 -1.05
C ILE A 97 3.33 -19.72 -1.70
N GLY A 98 3.26 -19.75 -3.04
CA GLY A 98 2.47 -20.75 -3.76
C GLY A 98 2.90 -22.19 -3.45
N LEU A 99 4.21 -22.48 -3.40
CA LEU A 99 4.75 -23.77 -3.01
C LEU A 99 4.41 -24.12 -1.54
N VAL A 100 4.52 -23.14 -0.65
CA VAL A 100 4.17 -23.34 0.78
C VAL A 100 2.68 -23.65 0.92
N VAL A 101 1.81 -22.90 0.26
CA VAL A 101 0.36 -23.12 0.27
C VAL A 101 0.00 -24.49 -0.29
N ALA A 102 0.62 -24.89 -1.40
CA ALA A 102 0.37 -26.21 -2.00
C ALA A 102 0.77 -27.37 -1.09
N LYS A 103 1.78 -27.20 -0.24
CA LYS A 103 2.28 -28.27 0.64
C LYS A 103 1.69 -28.23 2.05
N TRP A 104 1.44 -27.05 2.61
CA TRP A 104 1.05 -26.88 4.02
C TRP A 104 -0.23 -26.05 4.22
N GLY A 105 -0.90 -25.66 3.14
CA GLY A 105 -2.16 -24.92 3.20
C GLY A 105 -2.00 -23.40 3.34
N TRP A 106 -3.14 -22.70 3.30
CA TRP A 106 -3.20 -21.24 3.25
C TRP A 106 -2.64 -20.54 4.49
N HIS A 107 -2.87 -21.08 5.69
CA HIS A 107 -2.39 -20.50 6.94
C HIS A 107 -0.86 -20.48 7.01
N ALA A 108 -0.20 -21.56 6.53
CA ALA A 108 1.25 -21.59 6.41
C ALA A 108 1.77 -20.54 5.41
N GLY A 109 1.06 -20.34 4.30
CA GLY A 109 1.36 -19.28 3.33
C GLY A 109 1.29 -17.89 3.95
N PHE A 110 0.25 -17.60 4.72
CA PHE A 110 0.12 -16.33 5.43
C PHE A 110 1.22 -16.14 6.48
N GLY A 111 1.56 -17.17 7.22
CA GLY A 111 2.66 -17.15 8.19
C GLY A 111 4.01 -16.84 7.51
N MET A 112 4.29 -17.47 6.37
CA MET A 112 5.49 -17.19 5.58
C MET A 112 5.52 -15.74 5.08
N ALA A 113 4.39 -15.19 4.64
CA ALA A 113 4.28 -13.78 4.26
C ALA A 113 4.56 -12.86 5.45
N GLY A 114 4.09 -13.23 6.67
CA GLY A 114 4.40 -12.52 7.91
C GLY A 114 5.90 -12.50 8.21
N ILE A 115 6.60 -13.63 8.07
CA ILE A 115 8.06 -13.72 8.25
C ILE A 115 8.77 -12.81 7.23
N ALA A 116 8.37 -12.84 5.96
CA ALA A 116 8.93 -11.98 4.92
C ALA A 116 8.72 -10.49 5.24
N MET A 117 7.56 -10.12 5.79
CA MET A 117 7.29 -8.74 6.23
C MET A 117 8.17 -8.34 7.42
N LEU A 118 8.42 -9.21 8.38
CA LEU A 118 9.33 -8.95 9.49
C LEU A 118 10.77 -8.75 9.01
N LEU A 119 11.23 -9.55 8.05
CA LEU A 119 12.54 -9.37 7.42
C LEU A 119 12.63 -8.03 6.68
N GLY A 120 11.59 -7.67 5.91
CA GLY A 120 11.50 -6.36 5.26
C GLY A 120 11.52 -5.20 6.26
N LEU A 121 10.80 -5.32 7.38
CA LEU A 121 10.82 -4.35 8.46
C LEU A 121 12.20 -4.23 9.10
N ALA A 122 12.90 -5.33 9.35
CA ALA A 122 14.26 -5.32 9.89
C ALA A 122 15.24 -4.60 8.93
N VAL A 123 15.17 -4.91 7.63
CA VAL A 123 15.96 -4.21 6.59
C VAL A 123 15.62 -2.73 6.56
N TYR A 124 14.34 -2.37 6.66
CA TYR A 124 13.92 -0.97 6.70
C TYR A 124 14.47 -0.23 7.91
N ILE A 125 14.39 -0.82 9.11
CA ILE A 125 14.91 -0.21 10.35
C ILE A 125 16.42 -0.01 10.26
N THR A 126 17.16 -1.02 9.83
CA THR A 126 18.62 -0.91 9.68
C THR A 126 19.04 0.06 8.59
N GLY A 127 18.22 0.18 7.52
CA GLY A 127 18.42 1.10 6.41
C GLY A 127 18.11 2.57 6.74
N GLN A 128 17.36 2.86 7.80
CA GLN A 128 16.97 4.24 8.15
C GLN A 128 18.15 5.19 8.37
N LYS A 129 19.30 4.69 8.76
CA LYS A 129 20.54 5.48 8.89
C LYS A 129 20.97 6.18 7.60
N HIS A 130 20.58 5.64 6.44
CA HIS A 130 20.86 6.21 5.12
C HIS A 130 19.78 7.20 4.64
N LEU A 131 18.66 7.31 5.38
CA LEU A 131 17.53 8.16 5.05
C LEU A 131 17.48 9.41 5.95
N THR A 132 18.61 10.01 6.30
CA THR A 132 18.70 11.04 7.34
C THR A 132 17.83 12.27 7.07
N GLU A 133 17.71 12.70 5.82
CA GLU A 133 17.01 13.94 5.44
C GLU A 133 15.61 13.70 4.84
N VAL A 134 15.24 12.47 4.57
CA VAL A 134 13.98 12.14 3.87
C VAL A 134 12.95 11.52 4.81
N GLY A 135 11.69 11.95 4.70
CA GLY A 135 10.57 11.35 5.42
C GLY A 135 10.52 11.63 6.92
N ASN A 136 11.21 12.67 7.38
CA ASN A 136 11.19 13.13 8.76
C ASN A 136 9.81 13.72 9.14
N LYS A 137 9.62 14.03 10.42
CA LYS A 137 8.40 14.67 10.89
C LYS A 137 8.22 16.01 10.18
N PRO A 138 7.02 16.31 9.64
CA PRO A 138 6.79 17.53 8.90
C PRO A 138 6.98 18.78 9.78
N THR A 139 7.57 19.81 9.20
CA THR A 139 7.72 21.13 9.81
C THR A 139 6.36 21.84 9.91
N LEU A 140 6.28 22.93 10.66
CA LEU A 140 5.05 23.72 10.77
C LEU A 140 4.63 24.32 9.42
N GLU A 141 5.59 24.71 8.58
CA GLU A 141 5.33 25.21 7.22
C GLU A 141 4.77 24.13 6.30
N GLU A 142 5.36 22.94 6.32
CA GLU A 142 4.88 21.79 5.53
C GLU A 142 3.46 21.37 5.95
N LYS A 143 3.14 21.43 7.25
CA LYS A 143 1.79 21.18 7.76
C LYS A 143 0.78 22.20 7.28
N SER A 144 1.16 23.47 7.23
CA SER A 144 0.32 24.57 6.75
C SER A 144 0.02 24.43 5.26
N ASN A 145 1.01 24.00 4.48
CA ASN A 145 0.89 23.83 3.02
C ASN A 145 0.26 22.49 2.61
N SER A 146 -0.02 21.60 3.56
CA SER A 146 -0.65 20.31 3.25
C SER A 146 -2.12 20.52 2.86
N ILE A 147 -2.52 19.91 1.75
CA ILE A 147 -3.89 20.00 1.24
C ILE A 147 -4.88 19.46 2.27
N SER A 148 -5.90 20.24 2.60
CA SER A 148 -7.00 19.77 3.45
C SER A 148 -7.79 18.66 2.73
N ILE A 149 -8.27 17.68 3.49
CA ILE A 149 -9.14 16.61 2.95
C ILE A 149 -10.34 17.18 2.20
N GLY A 150 -10.97 18.20 2.78
CA GLY A 150 -12.10 18.88 2.14
C GLY A 150 -11.73 19.55 0.81
N ALA A 151 -10.56 20.20 0.74
CA ALA A 151 -10.04 20.78 -0.50
C ALA A 151 -9.72 19.71 -1.54
N LEU A 152 -9.18 18.55 -1.13
CA LEU A 152 -8.88 17.43 -2.02
C LEU A 152 -10.18 16.89 -2.65
N PHE A 153 -11.19 16.61 -1.84
CA PHE A 153 -12.50 16.17 -2.34
C PHE A 153 -13.13 17.24 -3.24
N SER A 154 -13.13 18.51 -2.83
CA SER A 154 -13.64 19.59 -3.63
C SER A 154 -12.95 19.67 -5.00
N ASN A 155 -11.64 19.52 -5.06
CA ASN A 155 -10.88 19.57 -6.31
C ASN A 155 -11.18 18.38 -7.23
N ILE A 156 -11.37 17.17 -6.65
CA ILE A 156 -11.77 15.97 -7.41
C ILE A 156 -13.15 16.18 -8.06
N PHE A 157 -14.14 16.62 -7.29
CA PHE A 157 -15.51 16.82 -7.79
C PHE A 157 -15.68 18.05 -8.67
N LYS A 158 -14.79 19.03 -8.59
CA LYS A 158 -14.80 20.21 -9.49
C LYS A 158 -14.10 19.96 -10.82
N SER A 159 -13.27 18.96 -10.93
CA SER A 159 -12.56 18.63 -12.16
C SER A 159 -13.44 17.80 -13.10
N PRO A 160 -13.80 18.32 -14.30
CA PRO A 160 -14.61 17.58 -15.25
C PRO A 160 -13.95 16.29 -15.73
N VAL A 161 -12.61 16.27 -15.78
CA VAL A 161 -11.84 15.09 -16.16
C VAL A 161 -11.96 13.97 -15.11
N HIS A 162 -11.85 14.30 -13.83
CA HIS A 162 -12.01 13.30 -12.75
C HIS A 162 -13.45 12.78 -12.70
N MET A 163 -14.44 13.65 -12.91
CA MET A 163 -15.84 13.24 -12.97
C MET A 163 -16.12 12.32 -14.16
N ALA A 164 -15.54 12.60 -15.33
CA ALA A 164 -15.66 11.74 -16.50
C ALA A 164 -15.02 10.37 -16.27
N ILE A 165 -13.83 10.32 -15.67
CA ILE A 165 -13.16 9.05 -15.31
C ILE A 165 -14.01 8.25 -14.32
N MET A 166 -14.54 8.89 -13.29
CA MET A 166 -15.42 8.23 -12.32
C MET A 166 -16.69 7.69 -12.96
N ALA A 167 -17.31 8.44 -13.86
CA ALA A 167 -18.49 8.01 -14.61
C ALA A 167 -18.19 6.79 -15.48
N VAL A 168 -17.06 6.79 -16.21
CA VAL A 168 -16.62 5.64 -17.03
C VAL A 168 -16.38 4.41 -16.16
N LEU A 169 -15.67 4.54 -15.04
CA LEU A 169 -15.41 3.42 -14.13
C LEU A 169 -16.69 2.87 -13.51
N LEU A 170 -17.63 3.73 -13.14
CA LEU A 170 -18.93 3.33 -12.63
C LEU A 170 -19.74 2.58 -13.68
N THR A 171 -19.79 3.09 -14.91
CA THR A 171 -20.50 2.47 -16.03
C THR A 171 -19.91 1.10 -16.36
N LEU A 172 -18.57 0.98 -16.40
CA LEU A 172 -17.89 -0.30 -16.59
C LEU A 172 -18.21 -1.30 -15.48
N SER A 173 -18.23 -0.86 -14.22
CA SER A 173 -18.57 -1.72 -13.08
C SER A 173 -20.01 -2.24 -13.16
N ILE A 174 -20.94 -1.38 -13.57
CA ILE A 174 -22.36 -1.76 -13.77
C ILE A 174 -22.49 -2.75 -14.94
N LEU A 175 -21.80 -2.49 -16.06
CA LEU A 175 -21.82 -3.38 -17.23
C LEU A 175 -21.24 -4.76 -16.91
N ILE A 176 -20.13 -4.81 -16.17
CA ILE A 176 -19.51 -6.06 -15.75
C ILE A 176 -20.44 -6.83 -14.80
N GLY A 177 -21.08 -6.14 -13.86
CA GLY A 177 -22.07 -6.74 -12.97
C GLY A 177 -23.25 -7.34 -13.73
N TYR A 178 -23.79 -6.56 -14.66
CA TYR A 178 -24.92 -7.00 -15.50
C TYR A 178 -24.56 -8.19 -16.40
N TYR A 179 -23.35 -8.19 -16.97
CA TYR A 179 -22.86 -9.30 -17.78
C TYR A 179 -22.67 -10.57 -16.96
N LYS A 180 -22.18 -10.46 -15.75
CA LYS A 180 -21.98 -11.59 -14.84
C LYS A 180 -23.32 -12.21 -14.42
N GLU A 181 -24.31 -11.40 -14.03
CA GLU A 181 -25.66 -11.89 -13.71
C GLU A 181 -26.36 -12.53 -14.93
N GLY A 182 -26.13 -11.98 -16.13
CA GLY A 182 -26.63 -12.56 -17.38
C GLY A 182 -26.04 -13.93 -17.71
N VAL A 183 -24.75 -14.15 -17.42
CA VAL A 183 -24.07 -15.44 -17.65
C VAL A 183 -24.54 -16.49 -16.64
N ASP A 184 -24.77 -16.11 -15.38
CA ASP A 184 -25.27 -17.04 -14.35
C ASP A 184 -26.74 -17.48 -14.58
N HIS A 185 -27.51 -16.71 -15.36
CA HIS A 185 -28.88 -17.06 -15.75
C HIS A 185 -28.98 -18.07 -16.91
N TRP A 186 -27.90 -18.22 -17.71
CA TRP A 186 -27.86 -19.18 -18.83
C TRP A 186 -27.16 -20.49 -18.45
N GLY A 187 -27.28 -20.89 -17.18
CA GLY A 187 -26.85 -22.13 -16.54
C GLY A 187 -26.22 -23.19 -17.46
N TYR A 188 -24.91 -23.34 -17.38
CA TYR A 188 -24.20 -24.58 -17.71
C TYR A 188 -23.46 -25.03 -16.46
#